data_521b7fb685e1631ed461f4bc89105b4f
#
_entry.id   521b7fb685e1631ed461f4bc89105b4f
#
_cell.length_a   1.000
_cell.length_b   1.000
_cell.length_c   1.000
_cell.angle_alpha   90.00
_cell.angle_beta   90.00
_cell.angle_gamma   90.00
#
_symmetry.space_group_name_H-M   'P 1'
#
loop_
_entity.id
_entity.type
_entity.pdbx_description
1 polymer ?
#
loop_
_entity_poly.entity_id
_entity_poly.type
_entity_poly.pdbx_seq_one_letter_code
_entity_poly.pdbx_strand_id
1 'polypeptide(L)'
;MREYIARRFQNRLTGLALNTEALRRYNDVIDLSIGDTDFTTDKRIIDAAYADALAGHTHYGDPKGDPELIAAVRRAWKEDFSQDIAEEEVLITTSSCMGMSQSLLGLLNPGDEVIVFGPFFADYRDQIELAGGVPVEVETYAEDGYAPRREALLAAITPRTRAMIVNTPANPTGAAYDLPTLTMLAEVAKERDLLVLADEIYTRYLYDGVFTPIRTLPGMAERTITLNSFSKNFMMTGWRVGYIIAHPELIQVFKAVNDALTYAAPSISQRAAIKALSIRDEIAQTYITKYRDRVFYASDCIEKIPYLTLLRPRGTFYLFPGIAKTGMDDRAFCAFLLEKAHLLVSPGSAFGSAGAGHFRIACTVSQDKLAEAMRRLAALSAEFE
;
A
#
# COMPACT_ATOMS: atom_id res chain seq x y z
N MET A 1 34.42 1.48 8.61
CA MET A 1 32.96 1.69 8.82
C MET A 1 32.09 0.64 8.11
N ARG A 2 32.38 0.26 6.86
CA ARG A 2 31.55 -0.78 6.15
C ARG A 2 31.51 -2.14 6.87
N GLU A 3 32.58 -2.56 7.56
CA GLU A 3 32.64 -3.81 8.32
C GLU A 3 31.69 -3.88 9.53
N TYR A 4 31.27 -2.71 10.07
CA TYR A 4 30.26 -2.63 11.13
C TYR A 4 28.83 -2.66 10.63
N ILE A 5 28.61 -2.51 9.30
CA ILE A 5 27.27 -2.57 8.70
C ILE A 5 26.89 -4.03 8.57
N ALA A 6 25.70 -4.38 9.08
CA ALA A 6 25.16 -5.73 8.92
C ALA A 6 25.11 -6.11 7.41
N ARG A 7 25.53 -7.33 7.08
CA ARG A 7 25.67 -7.81 5.68
C ARG A 7 24.44 -7.53 4.81
N ARG A 8 23.24 -7.68 5.38
CA ARG A 8 21.95 -7.42 4.71
C ARG A 8 21.73 -5.96 4.25
N PHE A 9 22.52 -5.01 4.76
CA PHE A 9 22.44 -3.59 4.40
C PHE A 9 23.62 -3.07 3.56
N GLN A 10 24.69 -3.86 3.39
CA GLN A 10 25.92 -3.39 2.73
C GLN A 10 25.70 -2.95 1.27
N ASN A 11 24.67 -3.47 0.59
CA ASN A 11 24.34 -3.16 -0.80
C ASN A 11 23.06 -2.32 -0.97
N ARG A 12 22.43 -1.86 0.13
CA ARG A 12 21.11 -1.19 0.09
C ARG A 12 21.16 0.33 0.27
N LEU A 13 22.33 0.92 0.43
CA LEU A 13 22.47 2.35 0.79
C LEU A 13 22.19 3.35 -0.34
N THR A 14 21.71 2.91 -1.51
CA THR A 14 21.63 3.73 -2.72
C THR A 14 20.21 4.18 -3.13
N GLY A 15 19.13 3.69 -2.50
CA GLY A 15 17.77 3.87 -3.05
C GLY A 15 17.10 5.22 -2.77
N LEU A 16 17.38 5.87 -1.63
CA LEU A 16 16.66 7.09 -1.19
C LEU A 16 17.30 8.42 -1.63
N ALA A 17 18.56 8.40 -2.11
CA ALA A 17 19.31 9.62 -2.44
C ALA A 17 18.87 10.27 -3.77
N LEU A 18 18.30 9.50 -4.70
CA LEU A 18 18.01 9.97 -6.07
C LEU A 18 16.92 11.04 -6.14
N ASN A 19 15.88 10.96 -5.30
CA ASN A 19 14.75 11.88 -5.38
C ASN A 19 15.10 13.29 -4.86
N THR A 20 15.95 13.39 -3.84
CA THR A 20 16.32 14.69 -3.26
C THR A 20 17.25 15.49 -4.17
N GLU A 21 18.12 14.83 -4.92
CA GLU A 21 19.03 15.47 -5.88
C GLU A 21 18.27 15.98 -7.11
N ALA A 22 17.33 15.20 -7.63
CA ALA A 22 16.46 15.58 -8.73
C ALA A 22 15.67 16.86 -8.44
N LEU A 23 15.08 16.96 -7.26
CA LEU A 23 14.31 18.13 -6.80
C LEU A 23 15.17 19.38 -6.61
N ARG A 24 16.49 19.23 -6.42
CA ARG A 24 17.44 20.36 -6.33
C ARG A 24 17.93 20.85 -7.69
N ARG A 25 17.85 20.00 -8.72
CA ARG A 25 18.42 20.28 -10.04
C ARG A 25 17.51 21.19 -10.89
N TYR A 26 16.20 21.08 -10.72
CA TYR A 26 15.20 21.80 -11.50
C TYR A 26 14.20 22.50 -10.58
N ASN A 27 13.82 23.74 -10.91
CA ASN A 27 12.92 24.55 -10.07
C ASN A 27 11.42 24.28 -10.30
N ASP A 28 11.06 23.55 -11.36
CA ASP A 28 9.68 23.31 -11.82
C ASP A 28 9.33 21.83 -11.93
N VAL A 29 10.01 20.97 -11.16
CA VAL A 29 9.71 19.55 -11.10
C VAL A 29 8.30 19.32 -10.56
N ILE A 30 7.53 18.50 -11.26
CA ILE A 30 6.29 17.94 -10.76
C ILE A 30 6.60 16.53 -10.25
N ASP A 31 6.53 16.34 -8.93
CA ASP A 31 6.78 15.05 -8.29
C ASP A 31 5.51 14.22 -8.25
N LEU A 32 5.50 13.14 -9.05
CA LEU A 32 4.46 12.12 -9.13
C LEU A 32 4.98 10.76 -8.64
N SER A 33 6.13 10.73 -7.97
CA SER A 33 6.79 9.49 -7.52
C SER A 33 6.29 9.00 -6.17
N ILE A 34 5.79 9.91 -5.31
CA ILE A 34 5.42 9.62 -3.93
C ILE A 34 3.91 9.52 -3.80
N GLY A 35 3.43 8.41 -3.25
CA GLY A 35 2.03 8.21 -2.90
C GLY A 35 1.65 8.88 -1.58
N ASP A 36 1.96 10.17 -1.42
CA ASP A 36 1.52 10.97 -0.28
C ASP A 36 0.30 11.81 -0.67
N THR A 37 -0.70 11.85 0.20
CA THR A 37 -1.92 12.61 -0.05
C THR A 37 -1.66 14.11 0.05
N ASP A 38 -2.05 14.89 -0.98
CA ASP A 38 -1.83 16.34 -1.02
C ASP A 38 -2.84 17.16 -0.20
N PHE A 39 -3.94 16.53 0.23
CA PHE A 39 -4.88 17.15 1.14
C PHE A 39 -4.39 17.06 2.58
N THR A 40 -4.54 18.17 3.31
CA THR A 40 -4.38 18.16 4.77
C THR A 40 -5.46 17.29 5.40
N THR A 41 -5.10 16.58 6.47
CA THR A 41 -6.06 15.88 7.33
C THR A 41 -7.25 16.79 7.67
N ASP A 42 -8.47 16.26 7.63
CA ASP A 42 -9.67 17.04 7.92
C ASP A 42 -9.56 17.77 9.26
N LYS A 43 -9.93 19.05 9.27
CA LYS A 43 -9.80 19.90 10.45
C LYS A 43 -10.49 19.33 11.70
N ARG A 44 -11.61 18.64 11.52
CA ARG A 44 -12.36 18.03 12.64
C ARG A 44 -11.56 16.92 13.32
N ILE A 45 -10.73 16.20 12.57
CA ILE A 45 -9.81 15.18 13.09
C ILE A 45 -8.68 15.84 13.88
N ILE A 46 -8.09 16.91 13.30
CA ILE A 46 -7.01 17.67 13.94
C ILE A 46 -7.50 18.29 15.26
N ASP A 47 -8.64 18.96 15.22
CA ASP A 47 -9.23 19.63 16.39
C ASP A 47 -9.56 18.62 17.53
N ALA A 48 -10.11 17.45 17.18
CA ALA A 48 -10.40 16.41 18.15
C ALA A 48 -9.14 15.86 18.81
N ALA A 49 -8.10 15.57 18.04
CA ALA A 49 -6.82 15.10 18.57
C ALA A 49 -6.16 16.15 19.49
N TYR A 50 -6.23 17.42 19.10
CA TYR A 50 -5.69 18.52 19.90
C TYR A 50 -6.46 18.70 21.23
N ALA A 51 -7.80 18.63 21.18
CA ALA A 51 -8.63 18.70 22.38
C ALA A 51 -8.31 17.55 23.33
N ASP A 52 -8.17 16.33 22.85
CA ASP A 52 -7.79 15.16 23.64
C ASP A 52 -6.38 15.28 24.23
N ALA A 53 -5.44 15.84 23.49
CA ALA A 53 -4.09 16.11 24.00
C ALA A 53 -4.14 17.12 25.18
N LEU A 54 -4.92 18.19 25.07
CA LEU A 54 -5.14 19.15 26.16
C LEU A 54 -5.87 18.53 27.35
N ALA A 55 -6.70 17.53 27.13
CA ALA A 55 -7.38 16.77 28.18
C ALA A 55 -6.49 15.71 28.87
N GLY A 56 -5.22 15.59 28.47
CA GLY A 56 -4.24 14.73 29.13
C GLY A 56 -3.92 13.41 28.40
N HIS A 57 -4.43 13.17 27.20
CA HIS A 57 -4.10 11.97 26.40
C HIS A 57 -2.70 12.08 25.77
N THR A 58 -1.66 12.27 26.60
CA THR A 58 -0.26 12.47 26.20
C THR A 58 0.70 11.47 26.84
N HIS A 59 0.17 10.52 27.61
CA HIS A 59 0.92 9.49 28.30
C HIS A 59 0.94 8.17 27.51
N TYR A 60 1.78 7.22 27.95
CA TYR A 60 1.73 5.87 27.44
C TYR A 60 0.34 5.25 27.65
N GLY A 61 -0.22 4.71 26.57
CA GLY A 61 -1.44 3.91 26.62
C GLY A 61 -1.15 2.41 26.67
N ASP A 62 -2.19 1.61 26.51
CA ASP A 62 -2.06 0.16 26.35
C ASP A 62 -1.23 -0.15 25.08
N PRO A 63 -0.21 -1.01 25.17
CA PRO A 63 0.56 -1.46 24.01
C PRO A 63 -0.29 -2.10 22.91
N LYS A 64 -1.44 -2.66 23.26
CA LYS A 64 -2.42 -3.20 22.31
C LYS A 64 -3.15 -2.10 21.53
N GLY A 65 -3.25 -0.91 22.10
CA GLY A 65 -3.94 0.25 21.55
C GLY A 65 -4.98 0.83 22.50
N ASP A 66 -5.40 2.06 22.21
CA ASP A 66 -6.48 2.75 22.94
C ASP A 66 -7.78 1.93 22.85
N PRO A 67 -8.42 1.55 23.98
CA PRO A 67 -9.65 0.76 23.98
C PRO A 67 -10.79 1.40 23.18
N GLU A 68 -10.89 2.73 23.19
CA GLU A 68 -11.92 3.44 22.42
C GLU A 68 -11.64 3.35 20.91
N LEU A 69 -10.36 3.36 20.49
CA LEU A 69 -9.99 3.17 19.09
C LEU A 69 -10.29 1.73 18.66
N ILE A 70 -9.92 0.73 19.47
CA ILE A 70 -10.23 -0.68 19.20
C ILE A 70 -11.74 -0.86 19.03
N ALA A 71 -12.54 -0.28 19.92
CA ALA A 71 -14.00 -0.32 19.83
C ALA A 71 -14.52 0.38 18.55
N ALA A 72 -13.90 1.50 18.16
CA ALA A 72 -14.25 2.21 16.93
C ALA A 72 -13.92 1.41 15.67
N VAL A 73 -12.76 0.73 15.61
CA VAL A 73 -12.38 -0.18 14.52
C VAL A 73 -13.39 -1.32 14.40
N ARG A 74 -13.72 -1.99 15.51
CA ARG A 74 -14.70 -3.09 15.54
C ARG A 74 -16.07 -2.64 15.02
N ARG A 75 -16.54 -1.47 15.48
CA ARG A 75 -17.81 -0.89 15.01
C ARG A 75 -17.78 -0.60 13.50
N ALA A 76 -16.72 0.01 13.00
CA ALA A 76 -16.56 0.28 11.58
C ALA A 76 -16.58 -1.02 10.73
N TRP A 77 -15.93 -2.08 11.19
CA TRP A 77 -15.95 -3.39 10.52
C TRP A 77 -17.35 -4.03 10.51
N LYS A 78 -18.10 -3.87 11.61
CA LYS A 78 -19.50 -4.34 11.68
C LYS A 78 -20.39 -3.58 10.70
N GLU A 79 -20.25 -2.26 10.65
CA GLU A 79 -21.06 -1.40 9.78
C GLU A 79 -20.69 -1.56 8.29
N ASP A 80 -19.39 -1.59 7.96
CA ASP A 80 -18.92 -1.60 6.58
C ASP A 80 -18.94 -3.00 5.94
N PHE A 81 -18.69 -4.07 6.71
CA PHE A 81 -18.50 -5.42 6.19
C PHE A 81 -19.38 -6.48 6.85
N SER A 82 -20.26 -6.11 7.78
CA SER A 82 -21.10 -7.02 8.57
C SER A 82 -20.30 -8.08 9.37
N GLN A 83 -19.06 -7.75 9.74
CA GLN A 83 -18.17 -8.63 10.49
C GLN A 83 -18.14 -8.25 11.97
N ASP A 84 -18.37 -9.24 12.82
CA ASP A 84 -18.14 -9.12 14.25
C ASP A 84 -16.68 -9.46 14.55
N ILE A 85 -15.90 -8.45 14.94
CA ILE A 85 -14.50 -8.60 15.32
C ILE A 85 -14.42 -8.58 16.84
N ALA A 86 -13.79 -9.59 17.46
CA ALA A 86 -13.54 -9.59 18.88
C ALA A 86 -12.44 -8.57 19.26
N GLU A 87 -12.46 -8.10 20.51
CA GLU A 87 -11.44 -7.15 20.96
C GLU A 87 -10.04 -7.75 20.89
N GLU A 88 -9.91 -9.04 21.18
CA GLU A 88 -8.67 -9.79 21.20
C GLU A 88 -8.04 -9.94 19.81
N GLU A 89 -8.82 -9.75 18.74
CA GLU A 89 -8.38 -9.83 17.36
C GLU A 89 -7.75 -8.53 16.83
N VAL A 90 -7.76 -7.43 17.59
CA VAL A 90 -7.31 -6.11 17.13
C VAL A 90 -6.02 -5.69 17.84
N LEU A 91 -5.05 -5.21 17.06
CA LEU A 91 -3.83 -4.54 17.54
C LEU A 91 -3.66 -3.22 16.79
N ILE A 92 -3.53 -2.11 17.52
CA ILE A 92 -3.20 -0.81 16.94
C ILE A 92 -1.69 -0.69 16.74
N THR A 93 -1.29 -0.22 15.56
CA THR A 93 0.12 -0.17 15.15
C THR A 93 0.54 1.23 14.71
N THR A 94 1.85 1.46 14.68
CA THR A 94 2.46 2.67 14.13
C THR A 94 2.46 2.62 12.60
N SER A 95 1.31 2.54 11.96
CA SER A 95 1.06 2.34 10.52
C SER A 95 0.92 0.86 10.12
N SER A 96 0.27 0.61 8.97
CA SER A 96 0.23 -0.73 8.35
C SER A 96 1.62 -1.23 7.93
N CYS A 97 2.52 -0.32 7.54
CA CYS A 97 3.91 -0.67 7.23
C CYS A 97 4.62 -1.32 8.43
N MET A 98 4.46 -0.74 9.64
CA MET A 98 4.96 -1.37 10.87
C MET A 98 4.17 -2.65 11.19
N GLY A 99 2.86 -2.64 10.98
CA GLY A 99 2.01 -3.84 11.16
C GLY A 99 2.47 -5.01 10.28
N MET A 100 2.82 -4.75 9.00
CA MET A 100 3.39 -5.76 8.10
C MET A 100 4.72 -6.30 8.66
N SER A 101 5.64 -5.40 9.05
CA SER A 101 6.94 -5.80 9.62
C SER A 101 6.79 -6.61 10.91
N GLN A 102 5.88 -6.20 11.79
CA GLN A 102 5.60 -6.93 13.04
C GLN A 102 5.02 -8.32 12.78
N SER A 103 4.10 -8.42 11.82
CA SER A 103 3.52 -9.70 11.42
C SER A 103 4.59 -10.63 10.87
N LEU A 104 5.41 -10.17 9.93
CA LEU A 104 6.48 -10.96 9.34
C LEU A 104 7.53 -11.39 10.38
N LEU A 105 7.95 -10.50 11.28
CA LEU A 105 8.88 -10.82 12.37
C LEU A 105 8.31 -11.87 13.34
N GLY A 106 7.01 -11.85 13.59
CA GLY A 106 6.34 -12.81 14.46
C GLY A 106 6.06 -14.16 13.81
N LEU A 107 6.05 -14.23 12.46
CA LEU A 107 5.66 -15.43 11.72
C LEU A 107 6.83 -16.23 11.15
N LEU A 108 7.90 -15.55 10.72
CA LEU A 108 8.93 -16.17 9.88
C LEU A 108 10.14 -16.65 10.67
N ASN A 109 10.57 -17.86 10.37
CA ASN A 109 11.89 -18.36 10.68
C ASN A 109 12.83 -18.09 9.49
N PRO A 110 14.16 -18.08 9.71
CA PRO A 110 15.11 -17.93 8.62
C PRO A 110 14.91 -18.95 7.49
N GLY A 111 14.69 -18.43 6.27
CA GLY A 111 14.47 -19.23 5.07
C GLY A 111 13.01 -19.60 4.79
N ASP A 112 12.06 -19.22 5.65
CA ASP A 112 10.63 -19.32 5.32
C ASP A 112 10.29 -18.40 4.13
N GLU A 113 9.41 -18.86 3.25
CA GLU A 113 9.05 -18.17 2.02
C GLU A 113 7.71 -17.44 2.14
N VAL A 114 7.66 -16.23 1.56
CA VAL A 114 6.42 -15.46 1.45
C VAL A 114 6.18 -15.10 -0.01
N ILE A 115 5.01 -15.47 -0.53
CA ILE A 115 4.61 -15.13 -1.90
C ILE A 115 4.18 -13.67 -1.95
N VAL A 116 4.67 -12.96 -2.99
CA VAL A 116 4.25 -11.61 -3.37
C VAL A 116 3.81 -11.63 -4.83
N PHE A 117 2.74 -10.93 -5.16
CA PHE A 117 2.22 -10.83 -6.53
C PHE A 117 2.80 -9.59 -7.21
N GLY A 118 3.71 -9.82 -8.18
CA GLY A 118 4.37 -8.74 -8.92
C GLY A 118 3.48 -8.21 -10.04
N PRO A 119 3.45 -6.86 -10.24
CA PRO A 119 4.13 -5.80 -9.49
C PRO A 119 3.54 -5.56 -8.10
N PHE A 120 4.41 -5.40 -7.09
CA PHE A 120 4.02 -5.25 -5.68
C PHE A 120 4.64 -4.00 -5.02
N PHE A 121 4.09 -3.56 -3.89
CA PHE A 121 4.68 -2.46 -3.13
C PHE A 121 6.10 -2.79 -2.70
N ALA A 122 7.05 -1.95 -3.09
CA ALA A 122 8.51 -2.22 -3.01
C ALA A 122 8.99 -2.68 -1.63
N ASP A 123 8.40 -2.14 -0.56
CA ASP A 123 8.83 -2.42 0.81
C ASP A 123 8.55 -3.87 1.25
N TYR A 124 7.63 -4.61 0.60
CA TYR A 124 7.35 -6.01 1.00
C TYR A 124 8.60 -6.89 0.92
N ARG A 125 9.40 -6.77 -0.14
CA ARG A 125 10.65 -7.50 -0.29
C ARG A 125 11.57 -7.23 0.89
N ASP A 126 11.79 -5.95 1.20
CA ASP A 126 12.68 -5.54 2.29
C ASP A 126 12.17 -5.99 3.65
N GLN A 127 10.86 -5.92 3.90
CA GLN A 127 10.24 -6.35 5.15
C GLN A 127 10.35 -7.87 5.36
N ILE A 128 10.12 -8.68 4.31
CA ILE A 128 10.29 -10.14 4.33
C ILE A 128 11.75 -10.49 4.65
N GLU A 129 12.71 -9.89 3.94
CA GLU A 129 14.13 -10.16 4.14
C GLU A 129 14.63 -9.66 5.51
N LEU A 130 14.12 -8.54 6.04
CA LEU A 130 14.42 -8.07 7.39
C LEU A 130 13.93 -9.05 8.45
N ALA A 131 12.81 -9.72 8.21
CA ALA A 131 12.29 -10.78 9.08
C ALA A 131 13.02 -12.13 8.93
N GLY A 132 14.02 -12.22 8.03
CA GLY A 132 14.76 -13.46 7.75
C GLY A 132 14.11 -14.37 6.71
N GLY A 133 12.99 -13.97 6.14
CA GLY A 133 12.27 -14.71 5.11
C GLY A 133 12.83 -14.50 3.71
N VAL A 134 12.26 -15.23 2.75
CA VAL A 134 12.58 -15.19 1.32
C VAL A 134 11.34 -14.75 0.54
N PRO A 135 11.38 -13.59 -0.15
CA PRO A 135 10.27 -13.19 -1.01
C PRO A 135 10.26 -14.05 -2.29
N VAL A 136 9.10 -14.62 -2.62
CA VAL A 136 8.86 -15.41 -3.83
C VAL A 136 7.88 -14.64 -4.71
N GLU A 137 8.37 -14.09 -5.81
CA GLU A 137 7.54 -13.31 -6.73
C GLU A 137 6.75 -14.22 -7.67
N VAL A 138 5.43 -14.03 -7.71
CA VAL A 138 4.52 -14.60 -8.72
C VAL A 138 4.12 -13.45 -9.63
N GLU A 139 4.57 -13.50 -10.88
CA GLU A 139 4.31 -12.44 -11.85
C GLU A 139 2.82 -12.39 -12.23
N THR A 140 2.30 -11.17 -12.34
CA THR A 140 0.97 -10.88 -12.87
C THR A 140 1.05 -9.89 -14.03
N TYR A 141 0.08 -9.90 -14.91
CA TYR A 141 0.16 -9.19 -16.18
C TYR A 141 -1.08 -8.33 -16.45
N ALA A 142 -0.91 -7.26 -17.21
CA ALA A 142 -1.98 -6.32 -17.54
C ALA A 142 -3.13 -6.99 -18.32
N GLU A 143 -2.84 -7.97 -19.18
CA GLU A 143 -3.85 -8.73 -19.94
C GLU A 143 -4.80 -9.52 -19.04
N ASP A 144 -4.36 -9.92 -17.83
CA ASP A 144 -5.17 -10.60 -16.82
C ASP A 144 -5.72 -9.62 -15.77
N GLY A 145 -5.63 -8.30 -16.00
CA GLY A 145 -6.01 -7.30 -15.01
C GLY A 145 -5.14 -7.30 -13.76
N TYR A 146 -3.91 -7.80 -13.87
CA TYR A 146 -2.98 -8.08 -12.77
C TYR A 146 -3.52 -9.08 -11.73
N ALA A 147 -4.48 -9.93 -12.10
CA ALA A 147 -4.93 -11.04 -11.27
C ALA A 147 -3.90 -12.19 -11.32
N PRO A 148 -3.55 -12.82 -10.19
CA PRO A 148 -2.65 -13.96 -10.21
C PRO A 148 -3.31 -15.18 -10.84
N ARG A 149 -2.55 -15.89 -11.68
CA ARG A 149 -2.97 -17.17 -12.27
C ARG A 149 -2.79 -18.28 -11.25
N ARG A 150 -3.81 -19.14 -11.08
CA ARG A 150 -3.80 -20.25 -10.10
C ARG A 150 -2.59 -21.16 -10.31
N GLU A 151 -2.29 -21.51 -11.58
CA GLU A 151 -1.20 -22.42 -11.95
C GLU A 151 0.17 -21.83 -11.54
N ALA A 152 0.39 -20.54 -11.79
CA ALA A 152 1.62 -19.85 -11.42
C ALA A 152 1.78 -19.79 -9.90
N LEU A 153 0.69 -19.50 -9.17
CA LEU A 153 0.68 -19.51 -7.70
C LEU A 153 1.02 -20.90 -7.15
N LEU A 154 0.38 -21.96 -7.65
CA LEU A 154 0.63 -23.31 -7.19
C LEU A 154 2.06 -23.78 -7.49
N ALA A 155 2.63 -23.39 -8.62
CA ALA A 155 4.01 -23.72 -8.99
C ALA A 155 5.06 -23.01 -8.10
N ALA A 156 4.73 -21.85 -7.52
CA ALA A 156 5.61 -21.09 -6.64
C ALA A 156 5.61 -21.61 -5.18
N ILE A 157 4.62 -22.39 -4.78
CA ILE A 157 4.48 -22.90 -3.41
C ILE A 157 5.44 -24.08 -3.17
N THR A 158 6.23 -23.98 -2.11
CA THR A 158 7.13 -25.03 -1.62
C THR A 158 6.79 -25.40 -0.17
N PRO A 159 7.42 -26.46 0.40
CA PRO A 159 7.26 -26.76 1.83
C PRO A 159 7.73 -25.64 2.79
N ARG A 160 8.48 -24.65 2.30
CA ARG A 160 8.92 -23.51 3.08
C ARG A 160 7.95 -22.32 2.99
N THR A 161 6.99 -22.36 2.08
CA THR A 161 6.02 -21.27 1.93
C THR A 161 5.11 -21.20 3.15
N ARG A 162 5.07 -20.05 3.82
CA ARG A 162 4.27 -19.80 5.04
C ARG A 162 3.07 -18.91 4.79
N ALA A 163 3.24 -17.95 3.89
CA ALA A 163 2.21 -16.93 3.68
C ALA A 163 2.23 -16.39 2.25
N MET A 164 1.16 -15.67 1.90
CA MET A 164 1.12 -14.80 0.74
C MET A 164 0.65 -13.40 1.16
N ILE A 165 1.20 -12.35 0.52
CA ILE A 165 0.75 -10.97 0.67
C ILE A 165 -0.26 -10.67 -0.43
N VAL A 166 -1.48 -10.26 -0.04
CA VAL A 166 -2.56 -9.87 -0.95
C VAL A 166 -2.83 -8.39 -0.78
N ASN A 167 -2.45 -7.57 -1.77
CA ASN A 167 -2.71 -6.13 -1.77
C ASN A 167 -3.79 -5.79 -2.80
N THR A 168 -4.95 -5.37 -2.34
CA THR A 168 -6.08 -5.01 -3.18
C THR A 168 -6.95 -3.93 -2.50
N PRO A 169 -7.27 -2.82 -3.19
CA PRO A 169 -6.70 -2.33 -4.45
C PRO A 169 -5.17 -2.14 -4.37
N ALA A 170 -4.46 -2.41 -5.47
CA ALA A 170 -3.02 -2.63 -5.47
C ALA A 170 -2.19 -1.37 -5.76
N ASN A 171 -1.11 -1.21 -5.04
CA ASN A 171 0.01 -0.34 -5.40
C ASN A 171 1.12 -1.22 -6.00
N PRO A 172 1.59 -1.01 -7.25
CA PRO A 172 1.50 0.24 -8.04
C PRO A 172 0.39 0.27 -9.10
N THR A 173 -0.28 -0.84 -9.39
CA THR A 173 -1.06 -1.04 -10.63
C THR A 173 -2.43 -0.38 -10.63
N GLY A 174 -3.00 -0.08 -9.44
CA GLY A 174 -4.39 0.34 -9.31
C GLY A 174 -5.40 -0.79 -9.59
N ALA A 175 -4.93 -2.02 -9.79
CA ALA A 175 -5.79 -3.19 -9.95
C ALA A 175 -6.55 -3.48 -8.65
N ALA A 176 -7.75 -4.04 -8.79
CA ALA A 176 -8.53 -4.52 -7.67
C ALA A 176 -9.06 -5.92 -7.99
N TYR A 177 -8.79 -6.86 -7.10
CA TYR A 177 -9.23 -8.23 -7.26
C TYR A 177 -10.74 -8.34 -7.09
N ASP A 178 -11.35 -9.07 -8.00
CA ASP A 178 -12.77 -9.41 -7.93
C ASP A 178 -13.01 -10.63 -7.00
N LEU A 179 -14.28 -10.91 -6.73
CA LEU A 179 -14.65 -12.03 -5.87
C LEU A 179 -14.16 -13.40 -6.37
N PRO A 180 -14.21 -13.73 -7.69
CA PRO A 180 -13.59 -14.94 -8.22
C PRO A 180 -12.09 -15.07 -7.90
N THR A 181 -11.31 -14.00 -8.11
CA THR A 181 -9.88 -13.97 -7.80
C THR A 181 -9.62 -14.16 -6.30
N LEU A 182 -10.35 -13.44 -5.44
CA LEU A 182 -10.24 -13.58 -3.99
C LEU A 182 -10.64 -14.98 -3.52
N THR A 183 -11.66 -15.58 -4.13
CA THR A 183 -12.09 -16.96 -3.82
C THR A 183 -11.00 -17.96 -4.19
N MET A 184 -10.41 -17.84 -5.37
CA MET A 184 -9.30 -18.68 -5.82
C MET A 184 -8.10 -18.58 -4.85
N LEU A 185 -7.72 -17.36 -4.43
CA LEU A 185 -6.64 -17.16 -3.44
C LEU A 185 -6.98 -17.81 -2.08
N ALA A 186 -8.22 -17.67 -1.63
CA ALA A 186 -8.70 -18.26 -0.38
C ALA A 186 -8.69 -19.79 -0.45
N GLU A 187 -9.07 -20.39 -1.58
CA GLU A 187 -8.99 -21.83 -1.79
C GLU A 187 -7.56 -22.34 -1.72
N VAL A 188 -6.63 -21.71 -2.44
CA VAL A 188 -5.21 -22.07 -2.41
C VAL A 188 -4.63 -21.91 -1.00
N ALA A 189 -4.97 -20.84 -0.29
CA ALA A 189 -4.53 -20.63 1.09
C ALA A 189 -5.00 -21.79 2.02
N LYS A 190 -6.24 -22.25 1.86
CA LYS A 190 -6.78 -23.39 2.62
C LYS A 190 -6.14 -24.73 2.21
N GLU A 191 -5.99 -24.97 0.90
CA GLU A 191 -5.42 -26.21 0.36
C GLU A 191 -3.96 -26.41 0.76
N ARG A 192 -3.21 -25.32 0.89
CA ARG A 192 -1.76 -25.31 1.16
C ARG A 192 -1.40 -24.89 2.57
N ASP A 193 -2.39 -24.66 3.41
CA ASP A 193 -2.25 -24.20 4.80
C ASP A 193 -1.38 -22.94 4.92
N LEU A 194 -1.67 -21.94 4.09
CA LEU A 194 -0.97 -20.66 4.08
C LEU A 194 -1.73 -19.61 4.89
N LEU A 195 -0.99 -18.70 5.53
CA LEU A 195 -1.53 -17.45 6.04
C LEU A 195 -1.64 -16.42 4.91
N VAL A 196 -2.58 -15.49 5.03
CA VAL A 196 -2.75 -14.37 4.12
C VAL A 196 -2.51 -13.07 4.87
N LEU A 197 -1.48 -12.31 4.48
CA LEU A 197 -1.29 -10.94 4.92
C LEU A 197 -2.04 -10.04 3.92
N ALA A 198 -3.24 -9.60 4.30
CA ALA A 198 -4.12 -8.78 3.47
C ALA A 198 -3.82 -7.30 3.71
N ASP A 199 -3.08 -6.68 2.77
CA ASP A 199 -2.84 -5.23 2.81
C ASP A 199 -4.00 -4.51 2.14
N GLU A 200 -4.93 -4.03 2.97
CA GLU A 200 -6.22 -3.46 2.58
C GLU A 200 -6.28 -1.95 2.86
N ILE A 201 -5.16 -1.21 2.67
CA ILE A 201 -5.09 0.22 3.02
C ILE A 201 -5.87 1.14 2.07
N TYR A 202 -6.31 0.64 0.92
CA TYR A 202 -7.05 1.40 -0.09
C TYR A 202 -8.53 1.03 -0.16
N THR A 203 -9.14 0.53 0.92
CA THR A 203 -10.54 0.03 0.95
C THR A 203 -11.56 1.02 0.39
N ARG A 204 -11.35 2.31 0.60
CA ARG A 204 -12.24 3.38 0.13
C ARG A 204 -11.92 3.88 -1.29
N TYR A 205 -10.81 3.41 -1.88
CA TYR A 205 -10.37 3.79 -3.23
C TYR A 205 -10.77 2.78 -4.31
N LEU A 206 -11.74 1.93 -4.06
CA LEU A 206 -12.35 1.13 -5.12
C LEU A 206 -13.36 2.02 -5.85
N TYR A 207 -13.18 2.18 -7.17
CA TYR A 207 -13.98 3.11 -7.98
C TYR A 207 -15.17 2.45 -8.65
N ASP A 208 -15.18 1.13 -8.68
CA ASP A 208 -16.13 0.28 -9.38
C ASP A 208 -16.35 -1.01 -8.57
N GLY A 209 -17.60 -1.31 -8.23
CA GLY A 209 -17.96 -2.48 -7.44
C GLY A 209 -17.93 -2.29 -5.93
N VAL A 210 -17.88 -3.39 -5.20
CA VAL A 210 -17.88 -3.43 -3.73
C VAL A 210 -16.59 -4.08 -3.26
N PHE A 211 -15.89 -3.41 -2.36
CA PHE A 211 -14.69 -3.97 -1.72
C PHE A 211 -15.09 -5.14 -0.82
N THR A 212 -14.44 -6.28 -1.03
CA THR A 212 -14.64 -7.49 -0.23
C THR A 212 -13.33 -7.82 0.49
N PRO A 213 -13.25 -7.67 1.83
CA PRO A 213 -12.08 -8.13 2.58
C PRO A 213 -11.94 -9.64 2.46
N ILE A 214 -10.74 -10.13 2.14
CA ILE A 214 -10.52 -11.58 1.96
C ILE A 214 -10.84 -12.37 3.25
N ARG A 215 -10.66 -11.74 4.40
CA ARG A 215 -11.01 -12.29 5.71
C ARG A 215 -12.48 -12.74 5.80
N THR A 216 -13.39 -12.09 5.05
CA THR A 216 -14.84 -12.37 5.10
C THR A 216 -15.24 -13.64 4.36
N LEU A 217 -14.34 -14.20 3.55
CA LEU A 217 -14.60 -15.43 2.81
C LEU A 217 -14.61 -16.66 3.75
N PRO A 218 -15.37 -17.71 3.42
CA PRO A 218 -15.49 -18.89 4.27
C PRO A 218 -14.16 -19.54 4.62
N GLY A 219 -13.87 -19.68 5.93
CA GLY A 219 -12.64 -20.27 6.45
C GLY A 219 -11.40 -19.38 6.37
N MET A 220 -11.58 -18.06 6.08
CA MET A 220 -10.45 -17.15 5.98
C MET A 220 -10.21 -16.31 7.23
N ALA A 221 -11.17 -16.17 8.13
CA ALA A 221 -11.03 -15.36 9.34
C ALA A 221 -9.83 -15.77 10.21
N GLU A 222 -9.61 -17.08 10.35
CA GLU A 222 -8.57 -17.66 11.22
C GLU A 222 -7.16 -17.62 10.61
N ARG A 223 -7.06 -17.44 9.28
CA ARG A 223 -5.78 -17.46 8.55
C ARG A 223 -5.44 -16.13 7.86
N THR A 224 -6.26 -15.09 8.04
CA THR A 224 -6.01 -13.77 7.46
C THR A 224 -5.51 -12.81 8.53
N ILE A 225 -4.41 -12.14 8.21
CA ILE A 225 -3.86 -11.01 8.95
C ILE A 225 -4.19 -9.79 8.12
N THR A 226 -5.28 -9.11 8.48
CA THR A 226 -5.70 -7.88 7.79
C THR A 226 -4.88 -6.70 8.31
N LEU A 227 -4.25 -6.00 7.39
CA LEU A 227 -3.45 -4.80 7.65
C LEU A 227 -4.19 -3.60 7.07
N ASN A 228 -4.47 -2.62 7.90
CA ASN A 228 -5.13 -1.39 7.46
C ASN A 228 -4.45 -0.16 8.07
N SER A 229 -4.72 1.01 7.49
CA SER A 229 -4.07 2.25 7.87
C SER A 229 -5.02 3.44 7.75
N PHE A 230 -4.80 4.43 8.59
CA PHE A 230 -5.45 5.73 8.45
C PHE A 230 -4.76 6.63 7.44
N SER A 231 -3.57 6.25 6.96
CA SER A 231 -2.74 7.06 6.08
C SER A 231 -3.47 7.49 4.81
N LYS A 232 -4.10 6.56 4.09
CA LYS A 232 -4.66 6.83 2.76
C LYS A 232 -6.13 7.21 2.83
N ASN A 233 -6.95 6.38 3.47
CA ASN A 233 -8.39 6.62 3.57
C ASN A 233 -8.77 7.92 4.30
N PHE A 234 -7.87 8.50 5.10
CA PHE A 234 -8.15 9.65 5.96
C PHE A 234 -7.17 10.81 5.80
N MET A 235 -6.30 10.80 4.78
CA MET A 235 -5.24 11.82 4.60
C MET A 235 -4.37 11.99 5.86
N MET A 236 -4.00 10.88 6.50
CA MET A 236 -3.30 10.86 7.78
C MET A 236 -1.91 10.22 7.67
N THR A 237 -1.20 10.43 6.56
CA THR A 237 0.11 9.81 6.31
C THR A 237 1.14 10.13 7.39
N GLY A 238 1.19 11.38 7.84
CA GLY A 238 2.10 11.87 8.88
C GLY A 238 1.74 11.47 10.31
N TRP A 239 0.51 11.01 10.57
CA TRP A 239 0.04 10.62 11.90
C TRP A 239 0.58 9.27 12.36
N ARG A 240 1.03 8.42 11.43
CA ARG A 240 1.61 7.12 11.73
C ARG A 240 0.71 6.23 12.60
N VAL A 241 -0.49 5.92 12.16
CA VAL A 241 -1.43 5.03 12.85
C VAL A 241 -2.11 4.07 11.87
N GLY A 242 -2.24 2.81 12.29
CA GLY A 242 -2.89 1.72 11.57
C GLY A 242 -3.34 0.64 12.53
N TYR A 243 -3.81 -0.48 12.01
CA TYR A 243 -4.20 -1.62 12.83
C TYR A 243 -4.05 -2.95 12.09
N ILE A 244 -3.94 -4.01 12.89
CA ILE A 244 -4.00 -5.41 12.46
C ILE A 244 -5.29 -6.01 12.99
N ILE A 245 -5.94 -6.86 12.19
CA ILE A 245 -6.97 -7.80 12.66
C ILE A 245 -6.51 -9.20 12.28
N ALA A 246 -6.38 -10.07 13.28
CA ALA A 246 -5.93 -11.46 13.11
C ALA A 246 -6.46 -12.36 14.22
N HIS A 247 -6.21 -13.65 14.10
CA HIS A 247 -6.50 -14.61 15.18
C HIS A 247 -5.87 -14.17 16.51
N PRO A 248 -6.54 -14.30 17.66
CA PRO A 248 -6.04 -13.80 18.95
C PRO A 248 -4.64 -14.27 19.33
N GLU A 249 -4.28 -15.51 19.02
CA GLU A 249 -2.93 -16.04 19.30
C GLU A 249 -1.85 -15.29 18.48
N LEU A 250 -2.14 -14.95 17.21
CA LEU A 250 -1.23 -14.15 16.38
C LEU A 250 -1.12 -12.72 16.91
N ILE A 251 -2.24 -12.13 17.36
CA ILE A 251 -2.22 -10.79 17.97
C ILE A 251 -1.33 -10.74 19.20
N GLN A 252 -1.33 -11.78 20.05
CA GLN A 252 -0.41 -11.84 21.21
C GLN A 252 1.05 -11.83 20.78
N VAL A 253 1.41 -12.58 19.72
CA VAL A 253 2.78 -12.59 19.17
C VAL A 253 3.12 -11.21 18.59
N PHE A 254 2.26 -10.62 17.79
CA PHE A 254 2.50 -9.31 17.17
C PHE A 254 2.59 -8.20 18.21
N LYS A 255 1.78 -8.29 19.29
CA LYS A 255 1.88 -7.39 20.42
C LYS A 255 3.24 -7.50 21.10
N ALA A 256 3.76 -8.70 21.32
CA ALA A 256 5.09 -8.87 21.91
C ALA A 256 6.19 -8.26 21.03
N VAL A 257 6.10 -8.39 19.71
CA VAL A 257 6.99 -7.71 18.76
C VAL A 257 6.81 -6.18 18.84
N ASN A 258 5.57 -5.69 18.92
CA ASN A 258 5.28 -4.27 19.08
C ASN A 258 5.89 -3.68 20.34
N ASP A 259 5.77 -4.38 21.47
CA ASP A 259 6.34 -3.98 22.76
C ASP A 259 7.86 -3.78 22.65
N ALA A 260 8.54 -4.66 21.90
CA ALA A 260 9.99 -4.60 21.72
C ALA A 260 10.44 -3.48 20.75
N LEU A 261 9.60 -3.09 19.78
CA LEU A 261 9.98 -2.15 18.72
C LEU A 261 9.54 -0.71 19.02
N THR A 262 8.30 -0.51 19.45
CA THR A 262 7.70 0.82 19.59
C THR A 262 6.91 1.04 20.87
N TYR A 263 6.69 -0.02 21.63
CA TYR A 263 5.81 -0.09 22.81
C TYR A 263 4.34 0.10 22.44
N ALA A 264 3.95 1.29 22.00
CA ALA A 264 2.56 1.63 21.60
C ALA A 264 2.56 2.63 20.42
N ALA A 265 1.50 2.66 19.66
CA ALA A 265 1.26 3.73 18.69
C ALA A 265 1.08 5.09 19.42
N PRO A 266 1.44 6.24 18.79
CA PRO A 266 1.33 7.55 19.42
C PRO A 266 -0.11 7.82 19.90
N SER A 267 -0.30 8.17 21.18
CA SER A 267 -1.63 8.38 21.78
C SER A 267 -2.45 9.43 21.05
N ILE A 268 -1.85 10.56 20.71
CA ILE A 268 -2.52 11.63 19.95
C ILE A 268 -3.02 11.15 18.57
N SER A 269 -2.26 10.28 17.89
CA SER A 269 -2.67 9.72 16.61
C SER A 269 -3.81 8.73 16.75
N GLN A 270 -3.84 7.97 17.83
CA GLN A 270 -4.95 7.07 18.15
C GLN A 270 -6.23 7.87 18.43
N ARG A 271 -6.17 8.95 19.16
CA ARG A 271 -7.30 9.86 19.42
C ARG A 271 -7.82 10.48 18.12
N ALA A 272 -6.92 10.93 17.24
CA ALA A 272 -7.28 11.40 15.89
C ALA A 272 -8.03 10.32 15.08
N ALA A 273 -7.56 9.07 15.13
CA ALA A 273 -8.14 7.95 14.40
C ALA A 273 -9.57 7.61 14.85
N ILE A 274 -9.91 7.78 16.13
CA ILE A 274 -11.30 7.63 16.63
C ILE A 274 -12.23 8.61 15.92
N LYS A 275 -11.83 9.87 15.84
CA LYS A 275 -12.60 10.88 15.13
C LYS A 275 -12.68 10.58 13.63
N ALA A 276 -11.59 10.16 13.01
CA ALA A 276 -11.54 9.78 11.61
C ALA A 276 -12.57 8.70 11.26
N LEU A 277 -12.64 7.63 12.07
CA LEU A 277 -13.64 6.56 11.87
C LEU A 277 -15.06 7.05 12.00
N SER A 278 -15.33 7.99 12.91
CA SER A 278 -16.69 8.53 13.14
C SER A 278 -17.24 9.36 11.97
N ILE A 279 -16.37 9.88 11.09
CA ILE A 279 -16.74 10.71 9.93
C ILE A 279 -16.24 10.09 8.60
N ARG A 280 -15.99 8.78 8.58
CA ARG A 280 -15.32 8.10 7.47
C ARG A 280 -16.02 8.23 6.12
N ASP A 281 -17.34 8.25 6.10
CA ASP A 281 -18.11 8.36 4.86
C ASP A 281 -18.06 9.78 4.29
N GLU A 282 -18.11 10.79 5.17
CA GLU A 282 -17.93 12.19 4.75
C GLU A 282 -16.52 12.44 4.19
N ILE A 283 -15.49 11.85 4.82
CA ILE A 283 -14.10 11.91 4.32
C ILE A 283 -14.01 11.26 2.94
N ALA A 284 -14.58 10.07 2.77
CA ALA A 284 -14.58 9.38 1.48
C ALA A 284 -15.28 10.23 0.40
N GLN A 285 -16.45 10.77 0.69
CA GLN A 285 -17.19 11.63 -0.23
C GLN A 285 -16.44 12.92 -0.58
N THR A 286 -15.73 13.50 0.38
CA THR A 286 -15.05 14.79 0.19
C THR A 286 -13.73 14.67 -0.55
N TYR A 287 -12.93 13.64 -0.25
CA TYR A 287 -11.54 13.55 -0.69
C TYR A 287 -11.31 12.40 -1.68
N ILE A 288 -11.87 11.20 -1.45
CA ILE A 288 -11.60 10.04 -2.31
C ILE A 288 -12.19 10.26 -3.71
N THR A 289 -13.36 10.90 -3.81
CA THR A 289 -13.96 11.26 -5.10
C THR A 289 -13.05 12.17 -5.93
N LYS A 290 -12.31 13.09 -5.30
CA LYS A 290 -11.35 13.95 -5.99
C LYS A 290 -10.17 13.17 -6.56
N TYR A 291 -9.67 12.17 -5.81
CA TYR A 291 -8.62 11.30 -6.33
C TYR A 291 -9.11 10.42 -7.48
N ARG A 292 -10.33 9.89 -7.39
CA ARG A 292 -10.97 9.19 -8.50
C ARG A 292 -11.01 10.06 -9.76
N ASP A 293 -11.48 11.29 -9.62
CA ASP A 293 -11.63 12.21 -10.76
C ASP A 293 -10.26 12.55 -11.38
N ARG A 294 -9.21 12.72 -10.56
CA ARG A 294 -7.82 12.90 -11.03
C ARG A 294 -7.30 11.68 -11.76
N VAL A 295 -7.53 10.48 -11.22
CA VAL A 295 -7.11 9.21 -11.83
C VAL A 295 -7.79 9.02 -13.19
N PHE A 296 -9.08 9.28 -13.28
CA PHE A 296 -9.81 9.16 -14.54
C PHE A 296 -9.34 10.19 -15.56
N TYR A 297 -9.18 11.46 -15.15
CA TYR A 297 -8.62 12.49 -16.00
C TYR A 297 -7.23 12.11 -16.56
N ALA A 298 -6.32 11.67 -15.70
CA ALA A 298 -4.99 11.29 -16.12
C ALA A 298 -5.00 10.03 -17.01
N SER A 299 -5.89 9.06 -16.74
CA SER A 299 -6.11 7.89 -17.60
C SER A 299 -6.54 8.30 -19.00
N ASP A 300 -7.54 9.20 -19.13
CA ASP A 300 -8.02 9.71 -20.41
C ASP A 300 -6.93 10.47 -21.19
N CYS A 301 -6.01 11.12 -20.50
CA CYS A 301 -4.85 11.76 -21.12
C CYS A 301 -3.83 10.74 -21.62
N ILE A 302 -3.47 9.75 -20.79
CA ILE A 302 -2.45 8.73 -21.11
C ILE A 302 -2.90 7.87 -22.28
N GLU A 303 -4.17 7.48 -22.37
CA GLU A 303 -4.71 6.68 -23.49
C GLU A 303 -4.59 7.38 -24.85
N LYS A 304 -4.43 8.70 -24.87
CA LYS A 304 -4.22 9.48 -26.10
C LYS A 304 -2.74 9.64 -26.47
N ILE A 305 -1.81 9.18 -25.62
CA ILE A 305 -0.39 9.27 -25.84
C ILE A 305 0.07 8.02 -26.61
N PRO A 306 0.52 8.14 -27.88
CA PRO A 306 0.70 6.99 -28.76
C PRO A 306 1.79 6.02 -28.32
N TYR A 307 2.80 6.50 -27.59
CA TYR A 307 3.94 5.69 -27.10
C TYR A 307 3.69 5.01 -25.75
N LEU A 308 2.53 5.22 -25.12
CA LEU A 308 2.16 4.59 -23.86
C LEU A 308 1.03 3.58 -24.02
N THR A 309 0.94 2.65 -23.08
CA THR A 309 -0.21 1.77 -22.89
C THR A 309 -0.69 1.88 -21.44
N LEU A 310 -1.97 1.70 -21.17
CA LEU A 310 -2.52 1.75 -19.82
C LEU A 310 -3.64 0.74 -19.67
N LEU A 311 -3.55 -0.10 -18.63
CA LEU A 311 -4.73 -0.73 -18.05
C LEU A 311 -5.35 0.28 -17.08
N ARG A 312 -6.60 0.66 -17.31
CA ARG A 312 -7.30 1.61 -16.41
C ARG A 312 -7.36 1.05 -14.99
N PRO A 313 -6.93 1.83 -13.99
CA PRO A 313 -7.01 1.37 -12.61
C PRO A 313 -8.48 1.29 -12.14
N ARG A 314 -8.76 0.29 -11.31
CA ARG A 314 -10.05 0.13 -10.64
C ARG A 314 -10.06 0.73 -9.24
N GLY A 315 -8.88 1.10 -8.72
CA GLY A 315 -8.74 1.67 -7.39
C GLY A 315 -7.43 2.41 -7.20
N THR A 316 -7.17 2.85 -5.97
CA THR A 316 -6.00 3.64 -5.55
C THR A 316 -5.94 5.02 -6.23
N PHE A 317 -4.84 5.72 -6.08
CA PHE A 317 -4.55 6.95 -6.81
C PHE A 317 -3.30 6.79 -7.72
N TYR A 318 -3.02 5.54 -8.14
CA TYR A 318 -1.88 5.24 -9.00
C TYR A 318 -2.32 4.88 -10.42
N LEU A 319 -1.44 5.24 -11.37
CA LEU A 319 -1.45 4.75 -12.74
C LEU A 319 -0.14 4.02 -12.99
N PHE A 320 -0.19 2.97 -13.81
CA PHE A 320 0.96 2.13 -14.12
C PHE A 320 1.12 1.93 -15.63
N PRO A 321 1.48 2.99 -16.38
CA PRO A 321 1.59 2.92 -17.83
C PRO A 321 2.77 2.06 -18.29
N GLY A 322 2.56 1.32 -19.36
CA GLY A 322 3.62 0.59 -20.08
C GLY A 322 4.29 1.46 -21.14
N ILE A 323 5.61 1.23 -21.33
CA ILE A 323 6.48 2.01 -22.21
C ILE A 323 7.12 1.19 -23.35
N ALA A 324 6.62 -0.01 -23.63
CA ALA A 324 7.22 -0.93 -24.61
C ALA A 324 7.47 -0.29 -26.00
N LYS A 325 6.61 0.66 -26.40
CA LYS A 325 6.73 1.35 -27.68
C LYS A 325 7.86 2.38 -27.75
N THR A 326 8.46 2.75 -26.61
CA THR A 326 9.57 3.72 -26.56
C THR A 326 10.92 3.07 -26.88
N GLY A 327 11.02 1.74 -26.77
CA GLY A 327 12.29 1.02 -26.89
C GLY A 327 13.27 1.25 -25.73
N MET A 328 12.86 1.96 -24.67
CA MET A 328 13.68 2.26 -23.49
C MET A 328 13.38 1.28 -22.36
N ASP A 329 14.35 1.04 -21.48
CA ASP A 329 14.05 0.46 -20.16
C ASP A 329 13.40 1.50 -19.24
N ASP A 330 12.71 1.04 -18.19
CA ASP A 330 11.91 1.88 -17.32
C ASP A 330 12.74 2.88 -16.51
N ARG A 331 13.97 2.56 -16.14
CA ARG A 331 14.86 3.49 -15.41
C ARG A 331 15.39 4.58 -16.32
N ALA A 332 15.82 4.21 -17.55
CA ALA A 332 16.23 5.17 -18.56
C ALA A 332 15.06 6.10 -18.94
N PHE A 333 13.86 5.54 -19.09
CA PHE A 333 12.66 6.33 -19.37
C PHE A 333 12.31 7.31 -18.24
N CYS A 334 12.38 6.90 -16.98
CA CYS A 334 12.15 7.80 -15.85
C CYS A 334 13.20 8.93 -15.77
N ALA A 335 14.46 8.63 -16.06
CA ALA A 335 15.52 9.63 -16.16
C ALA A 335 15.26 10.62 -17.32
N PHE A 336 14.83 10.11 -18.48
CA PHE A 336 14.44 10.90 -19.65
C PHE A 336 13.26 11.83 -19.33
N LEU A 337 12.21 11.34 -18.65
CA LEU A 337 11.08 12.17 -18.21
C LEU A 337 11.52 13.32 -17.27
N LEU A 338 12.44 13.02 -16.35
CA LEU A 338 12.96 14.04 -15.44
C LEU A 338 13.76 15.10 -16.21
N GLU A 339 14.62 14.69 -17.16
CA GLU A 339 15.46 15.60 -17.92
C GLU A 339 14.66 16.45 -18.92
N LYS A 340 13.74 15.84 -19.67
CA LYS A 340 13.04 16.49 -20.79
C LYS A 340 11.73 17.18 -20.39
N ALA A 341 11.06 16.67 -19.37
CA ALA A 341 9.73 17.13 -18.98
C ALA A 341 9.65 17.61 -17.52
N HIS A 342 10.73 17.51 -16.76
CA HIS A 342 10.78 17.79 -15.33
C HIS A 342 9.67 17.06 -14.56
N LEU A 343 9.43 15.79 -14.94
CA LEU A 343 8.49 14.89 -14.27
C LEU A 343 9.28 13.86 -13.49
N LEU A 344 9.04 13.78 -12.19
CA LEU A 344 9.60 12.74 -11.32
C LEU A 344 8.57 11.65 -11.10
N VAL A 345 8.88 10.43 -11.55
CA VAL A 345 8.03 9.23 -11.48
C VAL A 345 8.83 8.05 -10.92
N SER A 346 8.17 6.94 -10.60
CA SER A 346 8.87 5.75 -10.11
C SER A 346 9.00 4.70 -11.23
N PRO A 347 10.21 4.14 -11.47
CA PRO A 347 10.40 3.08 -12.45
C PRO A 347 9.66 1.80 -12.01
N GLY A 348 9.07 1.09 -12.95
CA GLY A 348 8.27 -0.09 -12.67
C GLY A 348 9.08 -1.24 -12.07
N SER A 349 10.36 -1.38 -12.46
CA SER A 349 11.28 -2.37 -11.88
C SER A 349 11.55 -2.19 -10.38
N ALA A 350 11.19 -1.04 -9.79
CA ALA A 350 11.21 -0.86 -8.34
C ALA A 350 10.10 -1.66 -7.61
N PHE A 351 9.09 -2.13 -8.35
CA PHE A 351 7.93 -2.87 -7.82
C PHE A 351 7.98 -4.37 -8.16
N GLY A 352 9.17 -4.93 -8.36
CA GLY A 352 9.39 -6.32 -8.74
C GLY A 352 9.74 -6.50 -10.21
N SER A 353 10.11 -7.75 -10.60
CA SER A 353 10.50 -8.07 -11.97
C SER A 353 9.35 -7.88 -12.96
N ALA A 354 8.13 -8.20 -12.57
CA ALA A 354 6.92 -8.01 -13.38
C ALA A 354 6.60 -6.52 -13.65
N GLY A 355 7.21 -5.60 -12.91
CA GLY A 355 7.05 -4.16 -13.13
C GLY A 355 7.94 -3.58 -14.23
N ALA A 356 8.93 -4.32 -14.73
CA ALA A 356 9.81 -3.86 -15.79
C ALA A 356 9.02 -3.43 -17.04
N GLY A 357 9.50 -2.40 -17.72
CA GLY A 357 8.80 -1.84 -18.90
C GLY A 357 7.57 -0.98 -18.58
N HIS A 358 7.38 -0.62 -17.31
CA HIS A 358 6.33 0.29 -16.83
C HIS A 358 6.92 1.41 -15.96
N PHE A 359 6.08 2.39 -15.62
CA PHE A 359 6.40 3.37 -14.57
C PHE A 359 5.15 3.72 -13.79
N ARG A 360 5.32 4.15 -12.53
CA ARG A 360 4.18 4.53 -11.68
C ARG A 360 4.05 6.04 -11.60
N ILE A 361 2.81 6.51 -11.78
CA ILE A 361 2.36 7.89 -11.51
C ILE A 361 1.47 7.88 -10.28
N ALA A 362 1.74 8.75 -9.30
CA ALA A 362 0.85 9.04 -8.18
C ALA A 362 0.05 10.31 -8.49
N CYS A 363 -1.28 10.21 -8.57
CA CYS A 363 -2.19 11.34 -8.83
C CYS A 363 -2.47 12.15 -7.54
N THR A 364 -1.45 12.33 -6.71
CA THR A 364 -1.51 12.97 -5.39
C THR A 364 -1.02 14.42 -5.40
N VAL A 365 -1.12 15.08 -6.54
CA VAL A 365 -0.87 16.51 -6.71
C VAL A 365 -2.16 17.24 -7.06
N SER A 366 -2.17 18.59 -6.99
CA SER A 366 -3.35 19.37 -7.40
C SER A 366 -3.74 19.09 -8.85
N GLN A 367 -5.03 19.30 -9.18
CA GLN A 367 -5.54 19.09 -10.53
C GLN A 367 -4.76 19.87 -11.58
N ASP A 368 -4.36 21.12 -11.29
CA ASP A 368 -3.60 21.96 -12.22
C ASP A 368 -2.20 21.40 -12.47
N LYS A 369 -1.51 20.94 -11.42
CA LYS A 369 -0.21 20.28 -11.55
C LYS A 369 -0.31 18.97 -12.32
N LEU A 370 -1.37 18.18 -12.08
CA LEU A 370 -1.61 16.95 -12.81
C LEU A 370 -1.88 17.22 -14.29
N ALA A 371 -2.69 18.23 -14.61
CA ALA A 371 -2.97 18.63 -15.99
C ALA A 371 -1.68 19.10 -16.71
N GLU A 372 -0.85 19.88 -16.04
CA GLU A 372 0.45 20.29 -16.58
C GLU A 372 1.38 19.08 -16.81
N ALA A 373 1.41 18.13 -15.86
CA ALA A 373 2.20 16.92 -16.02
C ALA A 373 1.75 16.09 -17.24
N MET A 374 0.43 15.91 -17.43
CA MET A 374 -0.10 15.21 -18.59
C MET A 374 0.20 15.94 -19.90
N ARG A 375 0.15 17.28 -19.92
CA ARG A 375 0.52 18.10 -21.08
C ARG A 375 2.01 17.91 -21.44
N ARG A 376 2.91 17.94 -20.44
CA ARG A 376 4.35 17.72 -20.64
C ARG A 376 4.63 16.32 -21.16
N LEU A 377 3.95 15.30 -20.61
CA LEU A 377 4.07 13.92 -21.03
C LEU A 377 3.63 13.76 -22.49
N ALA A 378 2.48 14.33 -22.88
CA ALA A 378 1.98 14.27 -24.24
C ALA A 378 2.90 14.99 -25.25
N ALA A 379 3.56 16.08 -24.84
CA ALA A 379 4.47 16.83 -25.71
C ALA A 379 5.72 16.03 -26.15
N LEU A 380 6.05 14.94 -25.43
CA LEU A 380 7.17 14.05 -25.79
C LEU A 380 6.83 13.08 -26.92
N SER A 381 5.59 13.06 -27.47
CA SER A 381 5.22 12.13 -28.53
C SER A 381 6.11 12.21 -29.76
N ALA A 382 6.60 13.40 -30.11
CA ALA A 382 7.51 13.59 -31.24
C ALA A 382 8.90 12.94 -31.05
N GLU A 383 9.29 12.60 -29.83
CA GLU A 383 10.56 11.90 -29.55
C GLU A 383 10.47 10.40 -29.85
N PHE A 384 9.24 9.87 -30.06
CA PHE A 384 8.94 8.45 -30.23
C PHE A 384 8.22 8.13 -31.54
N GLU A 385 8.11 9.09 -32.46
CA GLU A 385 7.66 8.90 -33.85
C GLU A 385 8.83 8.48 -34.74
#